data_2f76b69e66269da79fa45363d4a12eb6
#
_entry.id   2f76b69e66269da79fa45363d4a12eb6
#
_cell.length_a   1.000
_cell.length_b   1.000
_cell.length_c   1.000
_cell.angle_alpha   90.00
_cell.angle_beta   90.00
_cell.angle_gamma   90.00
#
_symmetry.space_group_name_H-M   'P 1'
#
loop_
_entity.id
_entity.type
_entity.pdbx_description
1 polymer ?
#
loop_
_entity_poly.entity_id
_entity_poly.type
_entity_poly.pdbx_seq_one_letter_code
_entity_poly.pdbx_strand_id
1 'polypeptide(L)'
;MRSTIALATAVLAAAALTACGGGSPGATTNNSTTPGTLIESPPLRVASLNAADLTTQLTATSQGQALVALAGAPTCGVDFHYFHYQTVGGKGEQTTASGAIMAPTGGTGCSGARPILVYTHGTAVTKTYNIANITDSTNEGWQEGAMIAAFFAAHGYIVVASNYAGYDSSPLTYHPYLNADQQSKDVINALAAARTALTNGLPSGDTDNGKLFITGYSQGGHVAMATHRAMEAAGMTVTAAAPMSGPYAMLAFGDAAIAYSSPGLGGTIYYPMIVNSYQQSYGNVYTSTSDVFSSTYATGIDTLIPGQYTYTTLISSGKLPQFAVFNVATPGTGSEPSSGSPLLDAILAQPSAASNPIGNLGFGNPYLFNNSLRIAYAADAVTTPDGFIPSATTLLPPTTDPTLGIRLDLKKNDLRGWTPKAPVLLCGGMNDPEVFYKINTLSMKALWAQQISLGQVSVVDIDPTSNGDPTKSGQIFSAVGAIAAGVYASEPTAGTAKISADVTAAVVSNAAFSGFFSTPGVPNSPQGVMVLEVASVASQAMTLYLGEGVTDPTTLATDVGNAIVSYYHFPLTQTACETAAQAYFAHF
;
A
#
# COMPACT_ATOMS: atom_id res chain seq x y z
N MET A 1 -6.30 6.02 -26.58
CA MET A 1 -6.03 6.03 -25.13
C MET A 1 -7.15 6.86 -24.51
N ARG A 2 -8.10 6.19 -23.91
CA ARG A 2 -9.24 6.85 -23.26
C ARG A 2 -8.81 7.24 -21.85
N SER A 3 -9.35 8.35 -21.36
CA SER A 3 -9.00 8.99 -20.10
C SER A 3 -8.93 8.00 -18.93
N THR A 4 -7.87 8.09 -18.13
CA THR A 4 -7.80 7.44 -16.82
C THR A 4 -8.96 7.92 -15.97
N ILE A 5 -9.66 7.01 -15.32
CA ILE A 5 -10.66 7.34 -14.30
C ILE A 5 -9.92 8.09 -13.20
N ALA A 6 -10.00 9.42 -13.21
CA ALA A 6 -9.81 10.15 -11.96
C ALA A 6 -11.06 9.84 -11.13
N LEU A 7 -10.94 9.02 -10.09
CA LEU A 7 -11.97 8.98 -9.08
C LEU A 7 -12.22 10.43 -8.68
N ALA A 8 -13.41 10.95 -8.98
CA ALA A 8 -13.77 12.27 -8.56
C ALA A 8 -13.67 12.26 -7.04
N THR A 9 -12.58 12.82 -6.52
CA THR A 9 -12.46 13.13 -5.10
C THR A 9 -13.62 14.05 -4.77
N ALA A 10 -14.68 13.47 -4.21
CA ALA A 10 -15.80 14.24 -3.72
C ALA A 10 -15.23 15.16 -2.65
N VAL A 11 -15.17 16.43 -2.99
CA VAL A 11 -14.75 17.51 -2.11
C VAL A 11 -15.66 17.44 -0.88
N LEU A 12 -15.13 16.99 0.26
CA LEU A 12 -15.73 17.23 1.56
C LEU A 12 -15.81 18.75 1.70
N ALA A 13 -17.02 19.29 1.73
CA ALA A 13 -17.23 20.69 1.99
C ALA A 13 -16.59 20.99 3.36
N ALA A 14 -15.53 21.78 3.36
CA ALA A 14 -14.89 22.26 4.58
C ALA A 14 -15.92 23.07 5.36
N ALA A 15 -16.55 22.46 6.34
CA ALA A 15 -17.19 23.22 7.41
C ALA A 15 -16.06 23.95 8.13
N ALA A 16 -16.01 25.26 8.00
CA ALA A 16 -15.06 26.10 8.72
C ALA A 16 -15.27 25.89 10.21
N LEU A 17 -14.44 25.02 10.81
CA LEU A 17 -14.34 24.91 12.26
C LEU A 17 -13.65 26.17 12.76
N THR A 18 -14.40 27.04 13.40
CA THR A 18 -13.82 28.12 14.20
C THR A 18 -12.94 27.50 15.27
N ALA A 19 -11.62 27.60 15.07
CA ALA A 19 -10.63 27.26 16.08
C ALA A 19 -10.88 28.16 17.30
N CYS A 20 -11.49 27.61 18.35
CA CYS A 20 -11.42 28.21 19.68
C CYS A 20 -9.97 28.17 20.12
N GLY A 21 -9.29 29.32 20.06
CA GLY A 21 -7.94 29.51 20.58
C GLY A 21 -7.90 29.32 22.10
N GLY A 22 -7.74 28.08 22.55
CA GLY A 22 -7.24 27.74 23.87
C GLY A 22 -5.71 27.69 23.77
N GLY A 23 -5.02 28.70 24.33
CA GLY A 23 -3.57 28.69 24.40
C GLY A 23 -3.09 27.42 25.12
N SER A 24 -2.46 26.50 24.39
CA SER A 24 -1.72 25.40 24.98
C SER A 24 -0.59 25.98 25.86
N PRO A 25 -0.31 25.41 27.04
CA PRO A 25 0.94 25.73 27.76
C PRO A 25 2.07 25.56 26.76
N GLY A 26 2.99 26.53 26.71
CA GLY A 26 4.04 26.56 25.68
C GLY A 26 4.75 25.21 25.61
N ALA A 27 4.77 24.60 24.42
CA ALA A 27 5.46 23.33 24.20
C ALA A 27 6.93 23.48 24.59
N THR A 28 7.47 22.52 25.33
CA THR A 28 8.90 22.47 25.61
C THR A 28 9.62 21.68 24.53
N THR A 29 10.71 22.22 24.00
CA THR A 29 11.53 21.54 22.98
C THR A 29 12.63 20.74 23.66
N ASN A 30 12.76 19.46 23.31
CA ASN A 30 13.85 18.60 23.73
C ASN A 30 14.93 18.57 22.65
N ASN A 31 16.13 19.04 23.00
CA ASN A 31 17.27 19.13 22.07
C ASN A 31 18.12 17.84 22.00
N SER A 32 17.70 16.75 22.66
CA SER A 32 18.39 15.45 22.53
C SER A 32 18.31 14.95 21.09
N THR A 33 19.42 14.44 20.58
CA THR A 33 19.49 13.80 19.23
C THR A 33 19.37 12.28 19.30
N THR A 34 19.09 11.73 20.48
CA THR A 34 18.93 10.28 20.64
C THR A 34 17.69 9.79 19.88
N PRO A 35 17.81 8.79 19.00
CA PRO A 35 16.65 8.23 18.29
C PRO A 35 15.55 7.80 19.28
N GLY A 36 14.29 8.05 18.90
CA GLY A 36 13.11 7.83 19.75
C GLY A 36 12.77 8.99 20.69
N THR A 37 13.57 10.07 20.72
CA THR A 37 13.24 11.25 21.53
C THR A 37 12.09 12.03 20.91
N LEU A 38 11.05 12.31 21.69
CA LEU A 38 10.01 13.29 21.36
C LEU A 38 10.61 14.69 21.40
N ILE A 39 10.44 15.47 20.32
CA ILE A 39 11.08 16.78 20.17
C ILE A 39 10.27 17.87 20.88
N GLU A 40 8.97 17.97 20.59
CA GLU A 40 8.06 18.90 21.27
C GLU A 40 7.09 18.16 22.19
N SER A 41 6.94 18.63 23.42
CA SER A 41 5.99 18.10 24.40
C SER A 41 5.16 19.24 25.02
N PRO A 42 3.80 19.15 25.01
CA PRO A 42 3.00 18.10 24.37
C PRO A 42 3.00 18.20 22.84
N PRO A 43 2.68 17.08 22.13
CA PRO A 43 2.41 17.12 20.68
C PRO A 43 1.29 18.10 20.32
N LEU A 44 1.40 18.68 19.13
CA LEU A 44 0.41 19.64 18.62
C LEU A 44 -0.90 18.93 18.25
N ARG A 45 -2.01 19.25 18.94
CA ARG A 45 -3.34 18.78 18.51
C ARG A 45 -3.79 19.56 17.28
N VAL A 46 -3.91 18.87 16.15
CA VAL A 46 -4.25 19.45 14.84
C VAL A 46 -5.73 19.32 14.49
N ALA A 47 -6.42 18.32 15.06
CA ALA A 47 -7.86 18.14 14.91
C ALA A 47 -8.45 17.44 16.14
N SER A 48 -9.74 17.63 16.37
CA SER A 48 -10.52 16.95 17.39
C SER A 48 -11.94 16.76 16.87
N LEU A 49 -12.38 15.51 16.76
CA LEU A 49 -13.69 15.13 16.25
C LEU A 49 -14.37 14.23 17.27
N ASN A 50 -15.54 14.58 17.74
CA ASN A 50 -16.36 13.63 18.51
C ASN A 50 -16.93 12.53 17.58
N ALA A 51 -17.47 11.45 18.13
CA ALA A 51 -17.95 10.32 17.34
C ALA A 51 -19.04 10.70 16.32
N ALA A 52 -19.93 11.63 16.68
CA ALA A 52 -21.01 12.08 15.79
C ALA A 52 -20.47 12.94 14.65
N ASP A 53 -19.53 13.86 14.93
CA ASP A 53 -18.89 14.69 13.91
C ASP A 53 -18.04 13.85 12.97
N LEU A 54 -17.29 12.89 13.49
CA LEU A 54 -16.52 11.95 12.68
C LEU A 54 -17.43 11.12 11.77
N THR A 55 -18.53 10.58 12.30
CA THR A 55 -19.53 9.86 11.50
C THR A 55 -20.11 10.76 10.41
N THR A 56 -20.47 12.01 10.74
CA THR A 56 -21.03 12.97 9.79
C THR A 56 -20.04 13.27 8.66
N GLN A 57 -18.77 13.51 9.00
CA GLN A 57 -17.74 13.75 7.99
C GLN A 57 -17.50 12.54 7.10
N LEU A 58 -17.37 11.34 7.67
CA LEU A 58 -17.20 10.12 6.91
C LEU A 58 -18.39 9.86 5.98
N THR A 59 -19.62 9.99 6.48
CA THR A 59 -20.84 9.70 5.71
C THR A 59 -21.25 10.79 4.72
N ALA A 60 -20.52 11.90 4.66
CA ALA A 60 -20.73 12.95 3.66
C ALA A 60 -20.46 12.50 2.23
N THR A 61 -19.70 11.41 2.03
CA THR A 61 -19.41 10.82 0.71
C THR A 61 -19.87 9.36 0.66
N SER A 62 -20.13 8.85 -0.55
CA SER A 62 -20.47 7.44 -0.75
C SER A 62 -19.35 6.48 -0.29
N GLN A 63 -18.08 6.86 -0.52
CA GLN A 63 -16.93 6.09 -0.06
C GLN A 63 -16.86 6.07 1.47
N GLY A 64 -17.04 7.22 2.13
CA GLY A 64 -17.07 7.28 3.58
C GLY A 64 -18.27 6.54 4.19
N GLN A 65 -19.43 6.53 3.52
CA GLN A 65 -20.58 5.69 3.92
C GLN A 65 -20.22 4.20 3.86
N ALA A 66 -19.57 3.77 2.77
CA ALA A 66 -19.06 2.40 2.66
C ALA A 66 -18.04 2.10 3.76
N LEU A 67 -17.10 3.01 4.02
CA LEU A 67 -16.11 2.87 5.08
C LEU A 67 -16.77 2.66 6.46
N VAL A 68 -17.77 3.48 6.82
CA VAL A 68 -18.51 3.35 8.09
C VAL A 68 -19.31 2.04 8.15
N ALA A 69 -19.87 1.62 7.01
CA ALA A 69 -20.56 0.33 6.94
C ALA A 69 -19.63 -0.87 7.19
N LEU A 70 -18.35 -0.74 6.84
CA LEU A 70 -17.32 -1.78 6.97
C LEU A 70 -16.61 -1.73 8.33
N ALA A 71 -16.14 -0.55 8.72
CA ALA A 71 -15.42 -0.35 9.98
C ALA A 71 -16.35 -0.41 11.21
N GLY A 72 -17.64 -0.26 11.01
CA GLY A 72 -18.63 0.02 12.05
C GLY A 72 -18.75 1.52 12.33
N ALA A 73 -19.87 1.92 12.92
CA ALA A 73 -20.05 3.31 13.31
C ALA A 73 -19.04 3.69 14.40
N PRO A 74 -18.39 4.87 14.31
CA PRO A 74 -17.51 5.38 15.35
C PRO A 74 -18.14 5.34 16.74
N THR A 75 -17.50 4.65 17.68
CA THR A 75 -17.94 4.60 19.09
C THR A 75 -17.21 5.64 19.93
N CYS A 76 -16.01 6.06 19.49
CA CYS A 76 -15.19 7.09 20.10
C CYS A 76 -15.03 8.29 19.16
N GLY A 77 -14.86 9.48 19.74
CA GLY A 77 -14.24 10.59 19.05
C GLY A 77 -12.73 10.34 18.88
N VAL A 78 -12.05 11.19 18.14
CA VAL A 78 -10.61 11.10 17.91
C VAL A 78 -9.96 12.47 18.00
N ASP A 79 -8.93 12.59 18.82
CA ASP A 79 -7.98 13.71 18.82
C ASP A 79 -6.77 13.34 17.98
N PHE A 80 -6.46 14.19 17.00
CA PHE A 80 -5.31 14.01 16.12
C PHE A 80 -4.17 14.91 16.61
N HIS A 81 -3.06 14.29 17.02
CA HIS A 81 -1.86 14.97 17.47
C HIS A 81 -0.74 14.76 16.47
N TYR A 82 -0.16 15.86 16.02
CA TYR A 82 1.04 15.87 15.20
C TYR A 82 2.26 15.93 16.14
N PHE A 83 3.26 15.08 15.90
CA PHE A 83 4.47 15.03 16.71
C PHE A 83 5.72 14.87 15.86
N HIS A 84 6.83 15.39 16.39
CA HIS A 84 8.17 15.20 15.82
C HIS A 84 9.02 14.32 16.73
N TYR A 85 9.92 13.55 16.11
CA TYR A 85 10.82 12.69 16.85
C TYR A 85 12.17 12.53 16.17
N GLN A 86 13.20 12.21 16.95
CA GLN A 86 14.53 11.88 16.47
C GLN A 86 14.55 10.45 15.90
N THR A 87 15.19 10.30 14.75
CA THR A 87 15.35 9.01 14.08
C THR A 87 16.64 8.96 13.27
N VAL A 88 16.77 7.97 12.38
CA VAL A 88 17.94 7.78 11.51
C VAL A 88 17.51 7.66 10.05
N GLY A 89 18.41 8.06 9.13
CA GLY A 89 18.27 7.81 7.70
C GLY A 89 18.82 6.45 7.28
N GLY A 90 18.81 6.19 5.95
CA GLY A 90 19.22 4.90 5.38
C GLY A 90 20.69 4.53 5.57
N LYS A 91 21.56 5.51 5.78
CA LYS A 91 22.98 5.32 6.12
C LYS A 91 23.25 5.29 7.62
N GLY A 92 22.20 5.37 8.45
CA GLY A 92 22.31 5.55 9.88
C GLY A 92 22.60 6.99 10.31
N GLU A 93 22.55 7.96 9.42
CA GLU A 93 22.69 9.39 9.70
C GLU A 93 21.55 9.88 10.57
N GLN A 94 21.85 10.75 11.53
CA GLN A 94 20.83 11.35 12.39
C GLN A 94 19.90 12.24 11.58
N THR A 95 18.61 12.10 11.83
CA THR A 95 17.57 12.91 11.20
C THR A 95 16.35 13.00 12.12
N THR A 96 15.34 13.71 11.69
CA THR A 96 14.04 13.76 12.35
C THR A 96 12.93 13.27 11.41
N ALA A 97 11.84 12.83 11.98
CA ALA A 97 10.61 12.58 11.25
C ALA A 97 9.42 13.09 12.06
N SER A 98 8.26 13.10 11.43
CA SER A 98 6.99 13.45 12.04
C SER A 98 5.99 12.29 11.98
N GLY A 99 4.87 12.43 12.65
CA GLY A 99 3.81 11.44 12.63
C GLY A 99 2.54 11.90 13.31
N ALA A 100 1.58 10.99 13.40
CA ALA A 100 0.31 11.17 14.08
C ALA A 100 0.19 10.26 15.31
N ILE A 101 -0.34 10.83 16.41
CA ILE A 101 -0.98 10.07 17.48
C ILE A 101 -2.48 10.36 17.35
N MET A 102 -3.26 9.34 17.02
CA MET A 102 -4.72 9.43 16.98
C MET A 102 -5.25 8.84 18.28
N ALA A 103 -5.64 9.69 19.20
CA ALA A 103 -6.07 9.30 20.54
C ALA A 103 -7.61 9.22 20.59
N PRO A 104 -8.20 8.09 21.01
CA PRO A 104 -9.64 7.98 21.18
C PRO A 104 -10.12 8.93 22.28
N THR A 105 -11.32 9.51 22.11
CA THR A 105 -11.92 10.43 23.08
C THR A 105 -13.38 10.10 23.34
N GLY A 106 -13.90 10.50 24.50
CA GLY A 106 -15.31 10.32 24.83
C GLY A 106 -15.53 9.53 26.12
N GLY A 107 -16.62 8.77 26.16
CA GLY A 107 -17.06 8.05 27.34
C GLY A 107 -16.32 6.74 27.62
N THR A 108 -17.01 5.84 28.32
CA THR A 108 -16.50 4.53 28.68
C THR A 108 -15.98 3.76 27.47
N GLY A 109 -14.75 3.27 27.54
CA GLY A 109 -14.11 2.54 26.45
C GLY A 109 -13.32 3.41 25.47
N CYS A 110 -13.38 4.74 25.57
CA CYS A 110 -12.71 5.68 24.69
C CYS A 110 -11.64 6.54 25.40
N SER A 111 -11.29 6.23 26.63
CA SER A 111 -10.27 6.94 27.41
C SER A 111 -9.62 6.04 28.44
N GLY A 112 -8.48 6.46 29.01
CA GLY A 112 -7.72 5.72 30.01
C GLY A 112 -6.74 4.73 29.39
N ALA A 113 -6.58 3.53 29.98
CA ALA A 113 -5.64 2.54 29.53
C ALA A 113 -6.14 1.85 28.24
N ARG A 114 -5.49 2.14 27.09
CA ARG A 114 -5.88 1.70 25.75
C ARG A 114 -4.77 0.92 25.04
N PRO A 115 -5.11 -0.02 24.15
CA PRO A 115 -4.10 -0.68 23.31
C PRO A 115 -3.48 0.32 22.31
N ILE A 116 -2.19 0.15 22.03
CA ILE A 116 -1.53 0.89 20.95
C ILE A 116 -1.59 0.07 19.67
N LEU A 117 -1.98 0.71 18.57
CA LEU A 117 -1.82 0.23 17.21
C LEU A 117 -0.75 1.07 16.50
N VAL A 118 0.34 0.43 16.11
CA VAL A 118 1.32 1.02 15.19
C VAL A 118 0.83 0.81 13.77
N TYR A 119 0.58 1.91 13.06
CA TYR A 119 0.21 1.89 11.65
C TYR A 119 1.37 2.36 10.78
N THR A 120 1.63 1.62 9.72
CA THR A 120 2.66 1.90 8.72
C THR A 120 1.99 2.14 7.38
N HIS A 121 2.14 3.39 6.85
CA HIS A 121 1.42 3.83 5.67
C HIS A 121 2.00 3.26 4.37
N GLY A 122 1.18 3.29 3.31
CA GLY A 122 1.54 2.87 1.96
C GLY A 122 2.49 3.84 1.25
N THR A 123 2.72 3.61 -0.06
CA THR A 123 3.59 4.46 -0.86
C THR A 123 2.97 5.84 -1.07
N ALA A 124 3.75 6.88 -0.77
CA ALA A 124 3.44 8.27 -1.04
C ALA A 124 4.49 8.90 -1.95
N VAL A 125 4.08 9.83 -2.81
CA VAL A 125 4.96 10.47 -3.80
C VAL A 125 5.25 11.93 -3.49
N THR A 126 4.39 12.59 -2.68
CA THR A 126 4.61 14.00 -2.31
C THR A 126 5.43 14.12 -1.05
N LYS A 127 6.44 14.99 -1.09
CA LYS A 127 7.28 15.29 0.09
C LYS A 127 6.45 15.78 1.27
N THR A 128 5.32 16.42 1.02
CA THR A 128 4.43 17.01 2.03
C THR A 128 3.43 16.03 2.62
N TYR A 129 3.55 14.73 2.36
CA TYR A 129 2.69 13.71 2.96
C TYR A 129 2.68 13.84 4.49
N ASN A 130 1.47 13.94 5.07
CA ASN A 130 1.29 14.05 6.52
C ASN A 130 -0.03 13.39 6.96
N ILE A 131 0.07 12.21 7.56
CA ILE A 131 -1.10 11.41 7.98
C ILE A 131 -1.88 12.05 9.14
N ALA A 132 -1.28 13.00 9.87
CA ALA A 132 -1.98 13.77 10.91
C ALA A 132 -2.91 14.85 10.36
N ASN A 133 -2.66 15.31 9.12
CA ASN A 133 -3.42 16.41 8.52
C ASN A 133 -4.65 15.90 7.77
N ILE A 134 -5.69 15.59 8.50
CA ILE A 134 -6.99 15.13 7.99
C ILE A 134 -7.94 16.26 7.61
N THR A 135 -7.56 17.52 7.78
CA THR A 135 -8.38 18.69 7.48
C THR A 135 -8.11 19.28 6.10
N ASP A 136 -7.03 18.89 5.45
CA ASP A 136 -6.62 19.34 4.12
C ASP A 136 -6.71 18.19 3.12
N SER A 137 -7.77 18.19 2.30
CA SER A 137 -8.00 17.16 1.28
C SER A 137 -6.98 17.18 0.12
N THR A 138 -6.12 18.19 0.05
CA THR A 138 -5.01 18.24 -0.93
C THR A 138 -3.77 17.51 -0.43
N ASN A 139 -3.72 17.19 0.87
CA ASN A 139 -2.65 16.38 1.45
C ASN A 139 -2.82 14.91 1.05
N GLU A 140 -1.78 14.31 0.51
CA GLU A 140 -1.80 12.90 0.07
C GLU A 140 -2.14 11.93 1.21
N GLY A 141 -1.75 12.22 2.45
CA GLY A 141 -2.03 11.41 3.65
C GLY A 141 -3.46 11.53 4.20
N TRP A 142 -4.28 12.45 3.67
CA TRP A 142 -5.59 12.77 4.20
C TRP A 142 -6.56 11.57 4.25
N GLN A 143 -6.72 10.86 3.12
CA GLN A 143 -7.66 9.74 3.03
C GLN A 143 -7.22 8.58 3.91
N GLU A 144 -5.94 8.24 3.89
CA GLU A 144 -5.39 7.15 4.67
C GLU A 144 -5.51 7.44 6.17
N GLY A 145 -5.18 8.66 6.61
CA GLY A 145 -5.35 9.10 8.00
C GLY A 145 -6.79 9.01 8.49
N ALA A 146 -7.75 9.46 7.67
CA ALA A 146 -9.18 9.37 7.99
C ALA A 146 -9.67 7.90 8.06
N MET A 147 -9.21 7.06 7.12
CA MET A 147 -9.55 5.64 7.09
C MET A 147 -9.04 4.91 8.33
N ILE A 148 -7.79 5.10 8.70
CA ILE A 148 -7.19 4.44 9.86
C ILE A 148 -7.81 4.93 11.17
N ALA A 149 -8.14 6.21 11.26
CA ALA A 149 -8.91 6.72 12.39
C ALA A 149 -10.28 6.04 12.52
N ALA A 150 -10.99 5.85 11.38
CA ALA A 150 -12.29 5.19 11.37
C ALA A 150 -12.21 3.71 11.76
N PHE A 151 -11.23 2.96 11.25
CA PHE A 151 -11.09 1.54 11.59
C PHE A 151 -10.60 1.29 13.01
N PHE A 152 -9.72 2.12 13.55
CA PHE A 152 -9.03 1.79 14.80
C PHE A 152 -9.21 2.83 15.91
N ALA A 153 -8.87 4.12 15.69
CA ALA A 153 -8.94 5.10 16.76
C ALA A 153 -10.40 5.33 17.24
N ALA A 154 -11.35 5.37 16.30
CA ALA A 154 -12.78 5.46 16.60
C ALA A 154 -13.36 4.23 17.33
N HIS A 155 -12.57 3.16 17.44
CA HIS A 155 -12.89 1.91 18.15
C HIS A 155 -11.99 1.68 19.37
N GLY A 156 -11.32 2.74 19.84
CA GLY A 156 -10.63 2.74 21.14
C GLY A 156 -9.18 2.31 21.11
N TYR A 157 -8.51 2.25 19.95
CA TYR A 157 -7.06 2.09 19.86
C TYR A 157 -6.38 3.46 19.86
N ILE A 158 -5.24 3.59 20.56
CA ILE A 158 -4.30 4.69 20.34
C ILE A 158 -3.52 4.34 19.07
N VAL A 159 -3.73 5.06 17.98
CA VAL A 159 -2.99 4.82 16.74
C VAL A 159 -1.72 5.68 16.73
N VAL A 160 -0.59 5.06 16.47
CA VAL A 160 0.71 5.72 16.26
C VAL A 160 1.13 5.47 14.83
N ALA A 161 1.19 6.51 14.01
CA ALA A 161 1.58 6.43 12.61
C ALA A 161 2.73 7.39 12.31
N SER A 162 3.86 6.85 11.83
CA SER A 162 4.98 7.65 11.33
C SER A 162 4.68 8.15 9.92
N ASN A 163 5.09 9.39 9.59
CA ASN A 163 5.17 9.86 8.19
C ASN A 163 6.43 9.34 7.48
N TYR A 164 7.31 8.63 8.19
CA TYR A 164 8.66 8.19 7.84
C TYR A 164 9.66 9.33 7.60
N ALA A 165 10.93 9.01 7.82
CA ALA A 165 12.04 9.87 7.43
C ALA A 165 12.01 10.11 5.90
N GLY A 166 12.21 11.35 5.50
CA GLY A 166 12.14 11.75 4.10
C GLY A 166 10.82 12.41 3.70
N TYR A 167 9.77 12.37 4.54
CA TYR A 167 8.51 13.06 4.30
C TYR A 167 8.29 14.24 5.23
N ASP A 168 7.29 15.07 4.91
CA ASP A 168 6.82 16.22 5.67
C ASP A 168 7.98 17.12 6.14
N SER A 169 8.12 17.32 7.43
CA SER A 169 9.14 18.16 8.06
C SER A 169 10.53 17.51 8.17
N SER A 170 10.68 16.24 7.76
CA SER A 170 11.98 15.57 7.79
C SER A 170 13.02 16.30 6.91
N PRO A 171 14.21 16.63 7.45
CA PRO A 171 15.28 17.26 6.67
C PRO A 171 15.97 16.29 5.70
N LEU A 172 15.69 14.99 5.79
CA LEU A 172 16.25 14.00 4.89
C LEU A 172 15.77 14.25 3.46
N THR A 173 16.69 14.27 2.50
CA THR A 173 16.41 14.63 1.10
C THR A 173 15.88 13.48 0.26
N TYR A 174 15.81 12.28 0.83
CA TYR A 174 15.27 11.08 0.22
C TYR A 174 14.42 10.32 1.23
N HIS A 175 13.57 9.42 0.77
CA HIS A 175 12.87 8.47 1.62
C HIS A 175 13.57 7.10 1.53
N PRO A 176 13.95 6.46 2.66
CA PRO A 176 14.53 5.10 2.67
C PRO A 176 13.48 4.02 2.33
N TYR A 177 12.90 4.11 1.14
CA TYR A 177 11.79 3.29 0.65
C TYR A 177 12.14 1.81 0.63
N LEU A 178 11.33 0.98 1.27
CA LEU A 178 11.51 -0.48 1.41
C LEU A 178 12.89 -0.89 1.97
N ASN A 179 13.53 -0.01 2.75
CA ASN A 179 14.71 -0.34 3.55
C ASN A 179 14.24 -0.90 4.90
N ALA A 180 14.20 -2.23 5.02
CA ALA A 180 13.63 -2.94 6.16
C ALA A 180 14.28 -2.57 7.50
N ASP A 181 15.60 -2.39 7.52
CA ASP A 181 16.35 -2.02 8.73
C ASP A 181 16.06 -0.59 9.16
N GLN A 182 16.12 0.36 8.21
CA GLN A 182 15.88 1.76 8.53
C GLN A 182 14.42 2.02 8.89
N GLN A 183 13.45 1.54 8.07
CA GLN A 183 12.04 1.82 8.31
C GLN A 183 11.53 1.17 9.61
N SER A 184 12.04 -0.01 9.98
CA SER A 184 11.70 -0.60 11.28
C SER A 184 12.25 0.23 12.45
N LYS A 185 13.47 0.76 12.35
CA LYS A 185 14.03 1.68 13.36
C LYS A 185 13.22 2.96 13.47
N ASP A 186 12.83 3.52 12.33
CA ASP A 186 12.03 4.74 12.28
C ASP A 186 10.68 4.58 13.00
N VAL A 187 9.96 3.50 12.71
CA VAL A 187 8.69 3.17 13.36
C VAL A 187 8.85 2.89 14.87
N ILE A 188 9.90 2.18 15.27
CA ILE A 188 10.20 1.94 16.68
C ILE A 188 10.51 3.27 17.40
N ASN A 189 11.23 4.19 16.76
CA ASN A 189 11.52 5.52 17.28
C ASN A 189 10.25 6.36 17.43
N ALA A 190 9.34 6.32 16.44
CA ALA A 190 8.03 6.95 16.51
C ALA A 190 7.20 6.43 17.70
N LEU A 191 7.18 5.10 17.90
CA LEU A 191 6.48 4.49 19.02
C LEU A 191 7.08 4.92 20.37
N ALA A 192 8.40 5.00 20.50
CA ALA A 192 9.07 5.45 21.71
C ALA A 192 8.71 6.91 22.05
N ALA A 193 8.73 7.78 21.05
CA ALA A 193 8.31 9.17 21.18
C ALA A 193 6.83 9.30 21.56
N ALA A 194 5.96 8.53 20.93
CA ALA A 194 4.52 8.50 21.23
C ALA A 194 4.26 8.03 22.68
N ARG A 195 4.94 6.99 23.16
CA ARG A 195 4.87 6.54 24.56
C ARG A 195 5.31 7.63 25.54
N THR A 196 6.34 8.40 25.18
CA THR A 196 6.75 9.57 25.96
C THR A 196 5.65 10.63 26.01
N ALA A 197 4.99 10.91 24.88
CA ALA A 197 3.86 11.84 24.84
C ALA A 197 2.68 11.38 25.72
N LEU A 198 2.34 10.09 25.66
CA LEU A 198 1.29 9.50 26.52
C LEU A 198 1.65 9.61 28.01
N THR A 199 2.91 9.32 28.38
CA THR A 199 3.40 9.41 29.77
C THR A 199 3.40 10.85 30.28
N ASN A 200 3.72 11.83 29.44
CA ASN A 200 3.68 13.25 29.78
C ASN A 200 2.26 13.81 29.86
N GLY A 201 1.26 13.03 29.45
CA GLY A 201 -0.16 13.34 29.51
C GLY A 201 -0.66 14.07 28.27
N LEU A 202 -1.36 13.34 27.39
CA LEU A 202 -2.17 13.95 26.34
C LEU A 202 -3.49 14.47 26.94
N PRO A 203 -4.12 15.48 26.33
CA PRO A 203 -5.41 16.01 26.77
C PRO A 203 -6.52 14.95 26.88
N SER A 204 -6.46 13.88 26.08
CA SER A 204 -7.39 12.75 26.12
C SER A 204 -7.29 11.93 27.42
N GLY A 205 -6.18 12.01 28.14
CA GLY A 205 -5.90 11.22 29.35
C GLY A 205 -5.62 9.74 29.07
N ASP A 206 -5.31 9.39 27.83
CA ASP A 206 -5.02 8.02 27.44
C ASP A 206 -3.64 7.56 27.89
N THR A 207 -3.55 6.28 28.21
CA THR A 207 -2.31 5.61 28.62
C THR A 207 -2.17 4.27 27.89
N ASP A 208 -0.94 3.79 27.71
CA ASP A 208 -0.64 2.47 27.13
C ASP A 208 -1.06 1.36 28.10
N ASN A 209 -1.92 0.43 27.68
CA ASN A 209 -2.33 -0.72 28.49
C ASN A 209 -1.40 -1.94 28.33
N GLY A 210 -0.31 -1.80 27.56
CA GLY A 210 0.67 -2.84 27.29
C GLY A 210 0.34 -3.76 26.12
N LYS A 211 -0.84 -3.67 25.50
CA LYS A 211 -1.15 -4.39 24.26
C LYS A 211 -0.67 -3.59 23.06
N LEU A 212 0.17 -4.20 22.24
CA LEU A 212 0.77 -3.59 21.06
C LEU A 212 0.37 -4.35 19.80
N PHE A 213 -0.29 -3.68 18.88
CA PHE A 213 -0.65 -4.18 17.58
C PHE A 213 0.15 -3.47 16.49
N ILE A 214 0.41 -4.17 15.37
CA ILE A 214 1.13 -3.60 14.23
C ILE A 214 0.36 -3.96 12.95
N THR A 215 0.07 -2.96 12.12
CA THR A 215 -0.52 -3.19 10.79
C THR A 215 -0.01 -2.17 9.79
N GLY A 216 -0.21 -2.44 8.51
CA GLY A 216 0.11 -1.56 7.41
C GLY A 216 -0.11 -2.24 6.09
N TYR A 217 -0.27 -1.43 5.05
CA TYR A 217 -0.67 -1.87 3.72
C TYR A 217 0.39 -1.54 2.67
N SER A 218 0.58 -2.40 1.65
CA SER A 218 1.51 -2.19 0.54
C SER A 218 2.96 -2.00 1.03
N GLN A 219 3.63 -0.87 0.75
CA GLN A 219 4.89 -0.51 1.41
C GLN A 219 4.77 -0.70 2.93
N GLY A 220 3.67 -0.20 3.51
CA GLY A 220 3.39 -0.34 4.95
C GLY A 220 3.30 -1.80 5.40
N GLY A 221 2.80 -2.71 4.56
CA GLY A 221 2.81 -4.15 4.85
C GLY A 221 4.23 -4.70 5.01
N HIS A 222 5.17 -4.30 4.14
CA HIS A 222 6.58 -4.62 4.29
C HIS A 222 7.17 -4.01 5.57
N VAL A 223 6.88 -2.73 5.83
CA VAL A 223 7.37 -2.02 7.02
C VAL A 223 6.79 -2.64 8.29
N ALA A 224 5.50 -2.99 8.32
CA ALA A 224 4.87 -3.67 9.46
C ALA A 224 5.56 -4.99 9.78
N MET A 225 5.83 -5.83 8.76
CA MET A 225 6.52 -7.11 8.94
C MET A 225 7.97 -6.91 9.39
N ALA A 226 8.70 -5.96 8.78
CA ALA A 226 10.08 -5.63 9.17
C ALA A 226 10.14 -5.11 10.62
N THR A 227 9.20 -4.26 11.00
CA THR A 227 9.09 -3.70 12.37
C THR A 227 8.77 -4.80 13.38
N HIS A 228 7.82 -5.70 13.07
CA HIS A 228 7.52 -6.85 13.94
C HIS A 228 8.77 -7.71 14.16
N ARG A 229 9.48 -8.07 13.08
CA ARG A 229 10.76 -8.79 13.16
C ARG A 229 11.78 -8.08 14.04
N ALA A 230 11.95 -6.76 13.87
CA ALA A 230 12.91 -5.97 14.63
C ALA A 230 12.52 -5.86 16.12
N MET A 231 11.23 -5.68 16.42
CA MET A 231 10.73 -5.64 17.80
C MET A 231 10.94 -6.97 18.52
N GLU A 232 10.63 -8.10 17.89
CA GLU A 232 10.89 -9.42 18.48
C GLU A 232 12.39 -9.67 18.69
N ALA A 233 13.25 -9.25 17.75
CA ALA A 233 14.70 -9.35 17.91
C ALA A 233 15.22 -8.50 19.08
N ALA A 234 14.58 -7.37 19.35
CA ALA A 234 14.88 -6.50 20.49
C ALA A 234 14.22 -6.94 21.82
N GLY A 235 13.49 -8.07 21.83
CA GLY A 235 12.78 -8.56 23.01
C GLY A 235 11.51 -7.77 23.37
N MET A 236 11.00 -6.96 22.45
CA MET A 236 9.73 -6.25 22.64
C MET A 236 8.56 -7.19 22.40
N THR A 237 7.54 -7.10 23.24
CA THR A 237 6.31 -7.89 23.07
C THR A 237 5.38 -7.24 22.08
N VAL A 238 4.98 -7.98 21.06
CA VAL A 238 3.91 -7.64 20.12
C VAL A 238 2.72 -8.53 20.44
N THR A 239 1.53 -7.96 20.57
CA THR A 239 0.31 -8.72 20.85
C THR A 239 -0.15 -9.48 19.63
N ALA A 240 -0.27 -8.80 18.49
CA ALA A 240 -0.53 -9.39 17.18
C ALA A 240 -0.10 -8.42 16.07
N ALA A 241 0.13 -8.95 14.86
CA ALA A 241 0.44 -8.15 13.69
C ALA A 241 -0.43 -8.55 12.49
N ALA A 242 -0.72 -7.57 11.61
CA ALA A 242 -1.45 -7.79 10.37
C ALA A 242 -0.75 -7.05 9.21
N PRO A 243 0.41 -7.52 8.73
CA PRO A 243 1.00 -6.99 7.52
C PRO A 243 0.15 -7.37 6.29
N MET A 244 -0.22 -6.38 5.45
CA MET A 244 -1.19 -6.56 4.37
C MET A 244 -0.58 -6.19 3.02
N SER A 245 -0.73 -7.06 2.01
CA SER A 245 -0.27 -6.89 0.62
C SER A 245 1.13 -6.28 0.50
N GLY A 246 2.07 -6.67 1.38
CA GLY A 246 3.43 -6.15 1.37
C GLY A 246 4.36 -6.94 0.45
N PRO A 247 5.39 -6.28 -0.14
CA PRO A 247 6.45 -6.97 -0.90
C PRO A 247 7.46 -7.62 0.06
N TYR A 248 7.12 -8.81 0.57
CA TYR A 248 7.92 -9.52 1.58
C TYR A 248 9.12 -10.25 1.00
N ALA A 249 8.96 -10.84 -0.20
CA ALA A 249 9.97 -11.59 -0.92
C ALA A 249 10.68 -10.67 -1.93
N MET A 250 11.40 -9.67 -1.43
CA MET A 250 11.93 -8.57 -2.23
C MET A 250 12.80 -9.01 -3.40
N LEU A 251 13.70 -9.98 -3.20
CA LEU A 251 14.58 -10.46 -4.28
C LEU A 251 13.78 -11.22 -5.34
N ALA A 252 12.91 -12.15 -4.93
CA ALA A 252 12.06 -12.90 -5.84
C ALA A 252 11.10 -11.99 -6.62
N PHE A 253 10.56 -10.96 -5.97
CA PHE A 253 9.68 -9.99 -6.60
C PHE A 253 10.42 -9.12 -7.63
N GLY A 254 11.64 -8.66 -7.29
CA GLY A 254 12.51 -7.96 -8.23
C GLY A 254 12.91 -8.82 -9.43
N ASP A 255 13.22 -10.10 -9.21
CA ASP A 255 13.53 -11.04 -10.28
C ASP A 255 12.33 -11.24 -11.22
N ALA A 256 11.13 -11.44 -10.68
CA ALA A 256 9.91 -11.53 -11.50
C ALA A 256 9.66 -10.27 -12.33
N ALA A 257 9.84 -9.11 -11.71
CA ALA A 257 9.58 -7.83 -12.34
C ALA A 257 10.57 -7.51 -13.46
N ILE A 258 11.87 -7.62 -13.20
CA ILE A 258 12.93 -7.09 -14.07
C ILE A 258 13.51 -8.19 -14.96
N ALA A 259 13.92 -9.34 -14.38
CA ALA A 259 14.51 -10.42 -15.15
C ALA A 259 13.47 -11.15 -16.02
N TYR A 260 12.27 -11.42 -15.48
CA TYR A 260 11.24 -12.20 -16.16
C TYR A 260 10.14 -11.35 -16.81
N SER A 261 10.41 -10.06 -17.05
CA SER A 261 9.56 -9.17 -17.85
C SER A 261 8.09 -9.08 -17.36
N SER A 262 7.91 -9.13 -16.05
CA SER A 262 6.59 -8.99 -15.41
C SER A 262 6.54 -7.79 -14.47
N PRO A 263 6.77 -6.55 -14.95
CA PRO A 263 6.63 -5.38 -14.10
C PRO A 263 5.18 -5.26 -13.64
N GLY A 264 4.97 -4.99 -12.35
CA GLY A 264 3.64 -4.69 -11.82
C GLY A 264 3.13 -3.34 -12.30
N LEU A 265 1.82 -3.10 -12.16
CA LEU A 265 1.28 -1.75 -12.27
C LEU A 265 1.93 -0.86 -11.20
N GLY A 266 2.10 0.42 -11.47
CA GLY A 266 2.82 1.32 -10.56
C GLY A 266 4.35 1.19 -10.58
N GLY A 267 4.93 0.23 -11.29
CA GLY A 267 6.39 0.02 -11.36
C GLY A 267 7.16 1.27 -11.79
N THR A 268 6.57 2.14 -12.60
CA THR A 268 7.17 3.42 -13.00
C THR A 268 7.34 4.42 -11.85
N ILE A 269 6.63 4.24 -10.75
CA ILE A 269 6.75 5.00 -9.50
C ILE A 269 7.66 4.26 -8.50
N TYR A 270 7.38 2.97 -8.27
CA TYR A 270 8.03 2.22 -7.18
C TYR A 270 9.49 1.93 -7.46
N TYR A 271 9.87 1.64 -8.71
CA TYR A 271 11.26 1.28 -9.02
C TYR A 271 12.23 2.46 -8.89
N PRO A 272 11.92 3.70 -9.33
CA PRO A 272 12.76 4.85 -9.02
C PRO A 272 12.93 5.07 -7.52
N MET A 273 11.87 4.87 -6.72
CA MET A 273 11.94 5.00 -5.26
C MET A 273 12.87 3.95 -4.64
N ILE A 274 12.78 2.68 -5.07
CA ILE A 274 13.67 1.60 -4.61
C ILE A 274 15.12 1.91 -5.01
N VAL A 275 15.35 2.22 -6.29
CA VAL A 275 16.68 2.52 -6.83
C VAL A 275 17.32 3.69 -6.08
N ASN A 276 16.58 4.78 -5.89
CA ASN A 276 17.07 5.94 -5.15
C ASN A 276 17.33 5.63 -3.67
N SER A 277 16.38 4.99 -3.00
CA SER A 277 16.52 4.55 -1.60
C SER A 277 17.78 3.71 -1.39
N TYR A 278 18.01 2.71 -2.24
CA TYR A 278 19.14 1.80 -2.10
C TYR A 278 20.46 2.46 -2.51
N GLN A 279 20.46 3.29 -3.55
CA GLN A 279 21.63 4.09 -3.89
C GLN A 279 22.02 5.02 -2.74
N GLN A 280 21.06 5.71 -2.14
CA GLN A 280 21.33 6.59 -0.99
C GLN A 280 21.76 5.80 0.25
N SER A 281 21.16 4.64 0.51
CA SER A 281 21.45 3.84 1.70
C SER A 281 22.75 3.04 1.60
N TYR A 282 23.04 2.45 0.43
CA TYR A 282 24.13 1.49 0.25
C TYR A 282 25.22 1.96 -0.72
N GLY A 283 24.90 2.84 -1.66
CA GLY A 283 25.87 3.48 -2.55
C GLY A 283 26.44 2.59 -3.67
N ASN A 284 25.76 1.48 -3.99
CA ASN A 284 26.27 0.41 -4.88
C ASN A 284 25.35 0.10 -6.08
N VAL A 285 24.27 0.88 -6.29
CA VAL A 285 23.30 0.61 -7.36
C VAL A 285 23.79 1.15 -8.71
N TYR A 286 24.32 2.36 -8.71
CA TYR A 286 24.83 3.02 -9.93
C TYR A 286 25.94 4.02 -9.63
N THR A 287 26.71 4.38 -10.64
CA THR A 287 27.64 5.51 -10.60
C THR A 287 26.96 6.77 -11.15
N SER A 288 26.12 6.60 -12.16
CA SER A 288 25.27 7.65 -12.75
C SER A 288 23.85 7.13 -12.91
N THR A 289 22.85 7.99 -12.79
CA THR A 289 21.44 7.64 -13.05
C THR A 289 21.23 7.04 -14.43
N SER A 290 22.04 7.41 -15.42
CA SER A 290 22.03 6.83 -16.78
C SER A 290 22.49 5.37 -16.86
N ASP A 291 23.12 4.82 -15.81
CA ASP A 291 23.43 3.40 -15.74
C ASP A 291 22.17 2.54 -15.58
N VAL A 292 21.11 3.14 -15.03
CA VAL A 292 19.84 2.50 -14.68
C VAL A 292 18.70 2.95 -15.58
N PHE A 293 18.53 4.27 -15.72
CA PHE A 293 17.37 4.87 -16.37
C PHE A 293 17.67 5.25 -17.82
N SER A 294 16.62 5.20 -18.65
CA SER A 294 16.72 5.66 -20.03
C SER A 294 17.10 7.14 -20.10
N SER A 295 17.67 7.57 -21.20
CA SER A 295 18.09 8.96 -21.41
C SER A 295 16.95 9.98 -21.25
N THR A 296 15.72 9.56 -21.46
CA THR A 296 14.52 10.40 -21.28
C THR A 296 14.30 10.76 -19.81
N TYR A 297 14.60 9.85 -18.89
CA TYR A 297 14.25 10.00 -17.47
C TYR A 297 15.45 10.12 -16.53
N ALA A 298 16.65 9.77 -16.96
CA ALA A 298 17.84 9.75 -16.09
C ALA A 298 18.14 11.08 -15.38
N THR A 299 17.87 12.23 -16.02
CA THR A 299 18.19 13.53 -15.43
C THR A 299 17.20 13.90 -14.32
N GLY A 300 17.69 13.99 -13.08
CA GLY A 300 16.92 14.45 -11.92
C GLY A 300 15.92 13.45 -11.36
N ILE A 301 15.93 12.18 -11.82
CA ILE A 301 15.01 11.14 -11.33
C ILE A 301 15.32 10.76 -9.87
N ASP A 302 16.56 10.89 -9.46
CA ASP A 302 17.07 10.61 -8.11
C ASP A 302 16.60 11.60 -7.03
N THR A 303 15.98 12.71 -7.47
CA THR A 303 15.39 13.73 -6.58
C THR A 303 13.91 13.99 -6.88
N LEU A 304 13.31 13.18 -7.76
CA LEU A 304 11.95 13.39 -8.23
C LEU A 304 10.89 12.95 -7.19
N ILE A 305 11.14 11.85 -6.49
CA ILE A 305 10.21 11.23 -5.53
C ILE A 305 10.95 10.83 -4.24
N PRO A 306 10.41 11.21 -3.05
CA PRO A 306 9.25 12.09 -2.84
C PRO A 306 9.57 13.54 -3.24
N GLY A 307 8.60 14.23 -3.82
CA GLY A 307 8.78 15.55 -4.38
C GLY A 307 7.55 16.46 -4.31
N GLN A 308 7.50 17.41 -5.22
CA GLN A 308 6.38 18.37 -5.28
C GLN A 308 5.20 17.89 -6.15
N TYR A 309 5.36 16.79 -6.87
CA TYR A 309 4.37 16.29 -7.83
C TYR A 309 3.48 15.23 -7.19
N THR A 310 2.18 15.29 -7.45
CA THR A 310 1.27 14.20 -7.15
C THR A 310 1.45 13.05 -8.16
N TYR A 311 0.95 11.86 -7.85
CA TYR A 311 0.94 10.73 -8.77
C TYR A 311 0.43 11.13 -10.17
N THR A 312 -0.75 11.76 -10.22
CA THR A 312 -1.36 12.21 -11.48
C THR A 312 -0.46 13.20 -12.24
N THR A 313 0.16 14.15 -11.55
CA THR A 313 1.01 15.16 -12.19
C THR A 313 2.36 14.60 -12.64
N LEU A 314 2.93 13.60 -11.97
CA LEU A 314 4.12 12.88 -12.44
C LEU A 314 3.89 12.27 -13.82
N ILE A 315 2.75 11.63 -14.01
CA ILE A 315 2.39 10.98 -15.28
C ILE A 315 1.94 11.99 -16.33
N SER A 316 0.97 12.86 -16.01
CA SER A 316 0.39 13.80 -17.00
C SER A 316 1.38 14.84 -17.51
N SER A 317 2.39 15.21 -16.74
CA SER A 317 3.47 16.11 -17.16
C SER A 317 4.66 15.38 -17.82
N GLY A 318 4.58 14.06 -18.01
CA GLY A 318 5.63 13.25 -18.65
C GLY A 318 6.91 13.14 -17.83
N LYS A 319 6.86 13.38 -16.51
CA LYS A 319 8.01 13.18 -15.62
C LYS A 319 8.36 11.72 -15.45
N LEU A 320 7.35 10.85 -15.54
CA LEU A 320 7.48 9.39 -15.57
C LEU A 320 6.53 8.84 -16.63
N PRO A 321 6.83 7.67 -17.22
CA PRO A 321 5.90 7.02 -18.14
C PRO A 321 4.75 6.39 -17.34
N GLN A 322 3.56 6.28 -17.96
CA GLN A 322 2.39 5.75 -17.25
C GLN A 322 2.58 4.29 -16.83
N PHE A 323 3.04 3.44 -17.76
CA PHE A 323 3.21 2.01 -17.50
C PHE A 323 4.55 1.46 -18.01
N ALA A 324 5.19 2.10 -18.99
CA ALA A 324 6.33 1.58 -19.70
C ALA A 324 7.61 1.59 -18.85
N VAL A 325 7.84 0.50 -18.14
CA VAL A 325 9.12 0.27 -17.43
C VAL A 325 10.22 -0.09 -18.41
N PHE A 326 9.89 -0.84 -19.47
CA PHE A 326 10.84 -1.41 -20.43
C PHE A 326 10.57 -0.93 -21.86
N ASN A 327 11.65 -0.95 -22.68
CA ASN A 327 11.58 -0.70 -24.11
C ASN A 327 10.81 -1.81 -24.84
N VAL A 328 9.94 -1.46 -25.78
CA VAL A 328 9.30 -2.43 -26.70
C VAL A 328 10.35 -3.15 -27.56
N ALA A 329 11.42 -2.46 -27.96
CA ALA A 329 12.59 -3.08 -28.59
C ALA A 329 13.48 -3.71 -27.49
N THR A 330 13.23 -4.97 -27.20
CA THR A 330 13.99 -5.75 -26.22
C THR A 330 15.32 -6.23 -26.82
N PRO A 331 16.31 -6.65 -25.99
CA PRO A 331 17.58 -7.17 -26.49
C PRO A 331 17.41 -8.23 -27.58
N GLY A 332 18.14 -8.11 -28.68
CA GLY A 332 18.04 -9.01 -29.83
C GLY A 332 16.88 -8.73 -30.78
N THR A 333 16.07 -7.68 -30.56
CA THR A 333 14.94 -7.30 -31.42
C THR A 333 15.08 -5.88 -31.98
N GLY A 334 14.57 -5.64 -33.18
CA GLY A 334 14.62 -4.34 -33.83
C GLY A 334 16.06 -3.81 -33.98
N SER A 335 16.33 -2.60 -33.47
CA SER A 335 17.65 -1.96 -33.48
C SER A 335 18.46 -2.23 -32.20
N GLU A 336 17.91 -2.93 -31.21
CA GLU A 336 18.59 -3.22 -29.96
C GLU A 336 19.59 -4.38 -30.14
N PRO A 337 20.82 -4.25 -29.63
CA PRO A 337 21.79 -5.32 -29.68
C PRO A 337 21.34 -6.53 -28.86
N SER A 338 21.68 -7.74 -29.34
CA SER A 338 21.51 -8.96 -28.53
C SER A 338 22.34 -8.88 -27.25
N SER A 339 21.87 -9.52 -26.19
CA SER A 339 22.63 -9.72 -24.95
C SER A 339 23.88 -10.61 -25.15
N GLY A 340 24.01 -11.24 -26.30
CA GLY A 340 25.01 -12.28 -26.59
C GLY A 340 24.59 -13.67 -26.10
N SER A 341 23.42 -13.80 -25.48
CA SER A 341 22.86 -15.07 -24.99
C SER A 341 21.41 -15.21 -25.45
N PRO A 342 21.09 -16.20 -26.32
CA PRO A 342 19.69 -16.44 -26.70
C PRO A 342 18.75 -16.71 -25.54
N LEU A 343 19.27 -17.27 -24.44
CA LEU A 343 18.50 -17.48 -23.21
C LEU A 343 18.09 -16.16 -22.57
N LEU A 344 19.03 -15.21 -22.43
CA LEU A 344 18.71 -13.90 -21.86
C LEU A 344 17.79 -13.10 -22.77
N ASP A 345 18.01 -13.12 -24.07
CA ASP A 345 17.13 -12.43 -25.04
C ASP A 345 15.69 -12.97 -24.95
N ALA A 346 15.53 -14.31 -24.78
CA ALA A 346 14.21 -14.92 -24.60
C ALA A 346 13.53 -14.52 -23.26
N ILE A 347 14.29 -14.46 -22.17
CA ILE A 347 13.78 -14.04 -20.84
C ILE A 347 13.35 -12.57 -20.87
N LEU A 348 14.13 -11.72 -21.56
CA LEU A 348 13.91 -10.28 -21.62
C LEU A 348 12.86 -9.88 -22.69
N ALA A 349 12.34 -10.82 -23.46
CA ALA A 349 11.35 -10.54 -24.48
C ALA A 349 10.05 -9.98 -23.90
N GLN A 350 9.40 -9.09 -24.64
CA GLN A 350 8.08 -8.60 -24.27
C GLN A 350 7.07 -9.75 -24.27
N PRO A 351 6.33 -9.98 -23.17
CA PRO A 351 5.29 -11.00 -23.14
C PRO A 351 4.13 -10.61 -24.06
N SER A 352 3.40 -11.59 -24.59
CA SER A 352 2.19 -11.29 -25.35
C SER A 352 1.07 -10.80 -24.42
N ALA A 353 0.22 -9.89 -24.91
CA ALA A 353 -0.94 -9.42 -24.17
C ALA A 353 -1.92 -10.55 -23.81
N ALA A 354 -1.96 -11.62 -24.61
CA ALA A 354 -2.80 -12.78 -24.35
C ALA A 354 -2.27 -13.65 -23.19
N SER A 355 -0.94 -13.74 -23.02
CA SER A 355 -0.32 -14.58 -21.97
C SER A 355 -0.08 -13.84 -20.66
N ASN A 356 0.23 -12.55 -20.74
CA ASN A 356 0.50 -11.70 -19.58
C ASN A 356 0.12 -10.24 -19.92
N PRO A 357 -1.16 -9.85 -19.82
CA PRO A 357 -1.61 -8.52 -20.22
C PRO A 357 -0.97 -7.41 -19.37
N ILE A 358 -0.78 -7.63 -18.07
CA ILE A 358 -0.17 -6.64 -17.16
C ILE A 358 1.31 -6.48 -17.48
N GLY A 359 2.05 -7.59 -17.63
CA GLY A 359 3.44 -7.53 -18.03
C GLY A 359 3.65 -6.87 -19.40
N ASN A 360 2.73 -7.09 -20.35
CA ASN A 360 2.77 -6.46 -21.67
C ASN A 360 2.63 -4.93 -21.59
N LEU A 361 1.79 -4.39 -20.69
CA LEU A 361 1.63 -2.95 -20.47
C LEU A 361 2.92 -2.29 -19.99
N GLY A 362 3.80 -3.05 -19.31
CA GLY A 362 5.09 -2.57 -18.85
C GLY A 362 6.12 -2.29 -19.96
N PHE A 363 5.75 -2.48 -21.23
CA PHE A 363 6.59 -2.20 -22.39
C PHE A 363 6.04 -1.05 -23.22
N GLY A 364 6.88 -0.09 -23.55
CA GLY A 364 6.46 1.11 -24.28
C GLY A 364 7.64 1.98 -24.72
N ASN A 365 7.31 3.14 -25.30
CA ASN A 365 8.26 4.19 -25.65
C ASN A 365 7.57 5.55 -25.48
N PRO A 366 8.09 6.46 -24.62
CA PRO A 366 9.30 6.35 -23.84
C PRO A 366 9.17 5.34 -22.67
N TYR A 367 10.29 4.84 -22.16
CA TYR A 367 10.38 3.79 -21.15
C TYR A 367 11.36 4.18 -20.02
N LEU A 368 11.21 3.53 -18.86
CA LEU A 368 11.93 3.91 -17.64
C LEU A 368 13.37 3.35 -17.61
N PHE A 369 13.53 2.03 -17.63
CA PHE A 369 14.82 1.36 -17.47
C PHE A 369 15.51 1.07 -18.80
N ASN A 370 16.82 1.33 -18.88
CA ASN A 370 17.60 0.97 -20.05
C ASN A 370 17.82 -0.55 -20.18
N ASN A 371 18.04 -1.04 -21.41
CA ASN A 371 18.25 -2.44 -21.68
C ASN A 371 19.57 -2.98 -21.09
N SER A 372 20.59 -2.14 -20.90
CA SER A 372 21.85 -2.55 -20.28
C SER A 372 21.67 -3.00 -18.82
N LEU A 373 20.88 -2.26 -18.03
CA LEU A 373 20.50 -2.70 -16.69
C LEU A 373 19.75 -4.04 -16.72
N ARG A 374 18.77 -4.18 -17.62
CA ARG A 374 17.97 -5.40 -17.72
C ARG A 374 18.83 -6.62 -18.05
N ILE A 375 19.78 -6.49 -18.99
CA ILE A 375 20.72 -7.54 -19.35
C ILE A 375 21.60 -7.92 -18.15
N ALA A 376 22.18 -6.93 -17.44
CA ALA A 376 23.00 -7.18 -16.27
C ALA A 376 22.20 -7.84 -15.15
N TYR A 377 20.97 -7.38 -14.92
CA TYR A 377 20.06 -7.94 -13.91
C TYR A 377 19.69 -9.40 -14.22
N ALA A 378 19.29 -9.69 -15.46
CA ALA A 378 18.93 -11.05 -15.87
C ALA A 378 20.13 -12.00 -15.84
N ALA A 379 21.32 -11.54 -16.25
CA ALA A 379 22.55 -12.34 -16.20
C ALA A 379 22.90 -12.72 -14.74
N ASP A 380 22.82 -11.78 -13.81
CA ASP A 380 23.05 -12.03 -12.39
C ASP A 380 21.94 -12.93 -11.80
N ALA A 381 20.67 -12.77 -12.21
CA ALA A 381 19.56 -13.62 -11.79
C ALA A 381 19.69 -15.07 -12.27
N VAL A 382 20.27 -15.30 -13.44
CA VAL A 382 20.56 -16.66 -13.93
C VAL A 382 21.69 -17.31 -13.14
N THR A 383 22.66 -16.52 -12.68
CA THR A 383 23.82 -17.01 -11.92
C THR A 383 23.45 -17.29 -10.44
N THR A 384 22.66 -16.44 -9.84
CA THR A 384 22.17 -16.55 -8.46
C THR A 384 20.64 -16.48 -8.44
N PRO A 385 19.95 -17.51 -8.94
CA PRO A 385 18.50 -17.45 -9.11
C PRO A 385 17.78 -17.44 -7.76
N ASP A 386 16.77 -16.59 -7.68
CA ASP A 386 15.72 -16.67 -6.67
C ASP A 386 14.40 -16.93 -7.41
N GLY A 387 13.91 -18.16 -7.33
CA GLY A 387 12.69 -18.54 -8.02
C GLY A 387 11.55 -17.58 -7.66
N PHE A 388 10.96 -16.91 -8.65
CA PHE A 388 9.84 -16.01 -8.42
C PHE A 388 8.53 -16.74 -8.06
N ILE A 389 8.51 -18.06 -8.15
CA ILE A 389 7.44 -18.90 -7.59
C ILE A 389 8.12 -19.85 -6.60
N PRO A 390 7.69 -19.86 -5.33
CA PRO A 390 8.27 -20.75 -4.34
C PRO A 390 8.12 -22.18 -4.80
N SER A 391 9.25 -22.87 -4.98
CA SER A 391 9.26 -24.32 -5.12
C SER A 391 9.38 -24.95 -3.74
N ALA A 392 8.95 -26.19 -3.60
CA ALA A 392 9.11 -26.93 -2.34
C ALA A 392 10.57 -27.02 -1.84
N THR A 393 11.54 -26.69 -2.71
CA THR A 393 12.97 -26.81 -2.43
C THR A 393 13.70 -25.49 -2.22
N THR A 394 13.07 -24.32 -2.57
CA THR A 394 13.75 -23.00 -2.50
C THR A 394 12.76 -21.91 -2.10
N LEU A 395 12.27 -21.94 -0.85
CA LEU A 395 11.40 -20.90 -0.31
C LEU A 395 12.18 -19.66 0.17
N LEU A 396 13.45 -19.85 0.54
CA LEU A 396 14.32 -18.79 1.04
C LEU A 396 15.14 -18.16 -0.10
N PRO A 397 15.61 -16.92 0.07
CA PRO A 397 16.57 -16.33 -0.85
C PRO A 397 17.81 -17.22 -1.02
N PRO A 398 18.52 -17.16 -2.16
CA PRO A 398 19.73 -17.93 -2.39
C PRO A 398 20.77 -17.63 -1.29
N THR A 399 21.52 -18.64 -0.87
CA THR A 399 22.58 -18.46 0.14
C THR A 399 23.76 -17.64 -0.42
N THR A 400 24.07 -17.82 -1.71
CA THR A 400 25.06 -17.01 -2.42
C THR A 400 24.52 -15.60 -2.64
N ASP A 401 25.35 -14.59 -2.42
CA ASP A 401 24.97 -13.22 -2.67
C ASP A 401 24.96 -12.91 -4.17
N PRO A 402 23.95 -12.16 -4.65
CA PRO A 402 23.99 -11.54 -5.98
C PRO A 402 25.20 -10.61 -6.12
N THR A 403 25.72 -10.50 -7.33
CA THR A 403 26.84 -9.60 -7.61
C THR A 403 26.39 -8.21 -8.04
N LEU A 404 25.20 -8.10 -8.64
CA LEU A 404 24.64 -6.80 -9.01
C LEU A 404 24.09 -6.08 -7.77
N GLY A 405 24.52 -4.83 -7.54
CA GLY A 405 24.23 -4.08 -6.33
C GLY A 405 22.74 -4.01 -5.99
N ILE A 406 21.88 -3.69 -6.96
CA ILE A 406 20.42 -3.62 -6.72
C ILE A 406 19.84 -4.97 -6.26
N ARG A 407 20.30 -6.11 -6.81
CA ARG A 407 19.83 -7.43 -6.39
C ARG A 407 20.35 -7.81 -5.01
N LEU A 408 21.60 -7.45 -4.71
CA LEU A 408 22.18 -7.62 -3.37
C LEU A 408 21.37 -6.86 -2.32
N ASP A 409 20.95 -5.65 -2.65
CA ASP A 409 20.18 -4.80 -1.72
C ASP A 409 18.72 -5.27 -1.61
N LEU A 410 18.10 -5.77 -2.68
CA LEU A 410 16.82 -6.46 -2.60
C LEU A 410 16.89 -7.66 -1.64
N LYS A 411 17.97 -8.47 -1.71
CA LYS A 411 18.19 -9.59 -0.78
C LYS A 411 18.34 -9.13 0.67
N LYS A 412 19.04 -8.03 0.96
CA LYS A 412 19.18 -7.46 2.31
C LYS A 412 17.83 -7.07 2.92
N ASN A 413 16.89 -6.61 2.09
CA ASN A 413 15.58 -6.15 2.50
C ASN A 413 14.48 -7.22 2.39
N ASP A 414 14.86 -8.47 2.05
CA ASP A 414 13.97 -9.62 2.00
C ASP A 414 13.58 -10.09 3.41
N LEU A 415 12.29 -10.39 3.61
CA LEU A 415 11.77 -10.74 4.92
C LEU A 415 11.53 -12.24 5.10
N ARG A 416 11.84 -13.08 4.11
CA ARG A 416 11.61 -14.53 4.16
C ARG A 416 12.48 -15.29 5.17
N GLY A 417 13.58 -14.71 5.63
CA GLY A 417 14.50 -15.34 6.59
C GLY A 417 14.07 -15.30 8.06
N TRP A 418 12.81 -15.00 8.36
CA TRP A 418 12.30 -14.84 9.70
C TRP A 418 10.98 -15.58 9.91
N THR A 419 10.70 -16.02 11.14
CA THR A 419 9.45 -16.66 11.56
C THR A 419 8.89 -15.94 12.77
N PRO A 420 7.61 -15.51 12.77
CA PRO A 420 7.02 -14.74 13.85
C PRO A 420 6.80 -15.61 15.11
N LYS A 421 6.92 -14.99 16.26
CA LYS A 421 6.55 -15.58 17.56
C LYS A 421 5.17 -15.12 18.01
N ALA A 422 4.80 -13.87 17.72
CA ALA A 422 3.46 -13.35 17.97
C ALA A 422 2.47 -13.77 16.89
N PRO A 423 1.15 -13.77 17.17
CA PRO A 423 0.11 -14.04 16.19
C PRO A 423 0.17 -13.08 14.99
N VAL A 424 -0.01 -13.61 13.76
CA VAL A 424 0.02 -12.83 12.52
C VAL A 424 -1.18 -13.14 11.63
N LEU A 425 -1.79 -12.10 11.09
CA LEU A 425 -2.69 -12.18 9.95
C LEU A 425 -1.96 -11.70 8.70
N LEU A 426 -1.81 -12.56 7.68
CA LEU A 426 -1.43 -12.15 6.33
C LEU A 426 -2.70 -11.92 5.51
N CYS A 427 -2.86 -10.74 4.93
CA CYS A 427 -3.97 -10.43 4.05
C CYS A 427 -3.47 -9.89 2.72
N GLY A 428 -4.18 -10.20 1.63
CA GLY A 428 -3.93 -9.70 0.29
C GLY A 428 -4.88 -10.31 -0.72
N GLY A 429 -4.80 -9.89 -1.98
CA GLY A 429 -5.64 -10.38 -3.06
C GLY A 429 -4.85 -11.19 -4.10
N MET A 430 -5.34 -12.36 -4.48
CA MET A 430 -4.66 -13.28 -5.42
C MET A 430 -4.35 -12.66 -6.77
N ASN A 431 -5.15 -11.69 -7.19
CA ASN A 431 -5.02 -11.02 -8.48
C ASN A 431 -4.37 -9.64 -8.40
N ASP A 432 -3.73 -9.32 -7.26
CA ASP A 432 -3.05 -8.04 -7.06
C ASP A 432 -2.04 -7.78 -8.20
N PRO A 433 -2.24 -6.72 -9.01
CA PRO A 433 -1.40 -6.43 -10.16
C PRO A 433 -0.14 -5.64 -9.83
N GLU A 434 -0.01 -5.19 -8.58
CA GLU A 434 1.10 -4.35 -8.12
C GLU A 434 2.03 -5.12 -7.19
N VAL A 435 1.50 -5.73 -6.13
CA VAL A 435 2.25 -6.56 -5.18
C VAL A 435 1.80 -8.01 -5.32
N PHE A 436 2.45 -8.76 -6.18
CA PHE A 436 2.03 -10.11 -6.57
C PHE A 436 1.88 -11.03 -5.36
N TYR A 437 0.63 -11.35 -5.03
CA TYR A 437 0.26 -12.24 -3.92
C TYR A 437 0.99 -13.58 -3.98
N LYS A 438 1.11 -14.16 -5.19
CA LYS A 438 1.76 -15.45 -5.41
C LYS A 438 3.24 -15.44 -5.01
N ILE A 439 3.93 -14.31 -5.20
CA ILE A 439 5.35 -14.19 -4.86
C ILE A 439 5.53 -13.82 -3.40
N ASN A 440 4.72 -12.91 -2.88
CA ASN A 440 4.87 -12.35 -1.55
C ASN A 440 4.10 -13.17 -0.50
N THR A 441 2.78 -13.09 -0.49
CA THR A 441 1.96 -13.71 0.56
C THR A 441 2.01 -15.23 0.53
N LEU A 442 1.96 -15.87 -0.66
CA LEU A 442 2.07 -17.34 -0.73
C LEU A 442 3.45 -17.85 -0.35
N SER A 443 4.54 -17.10 -0.59
CA SER A 443 5.87 -17.47 -0.10
C SER A 443 5.90 -17.48 1.42
N MET A 444 5.37 -16.43 2.06
CA MET A 444 5.29 -16.39 3.53
C MET A 444 4.36 -17.46 4.09
N LYS A 445 3.22 -17.72 3.44
CA LYS A 445 2.33 -18.83 3.80
C LYS A 445 3.05 -20.18 3.78
N ALA A 446 3.85 -20.44 2.77
CA ALA A 446 4.60 -21.68 2.64
C ALA A 446 5.72 -21.79 3.70
N LEU A 447 6.46 -20.69 3.93
CA LEU A 447 7.51 -20.62 4.96
C LEU A 447 6.97 -20.81 6.37
N TRP A 448 5.78 -20.29 6.65
CA TRP A 448 5.14 -20.31 7.97
C TRP A 448 4.05 -21.41 8.09
N ALA A 449 4.15 -22.47 7.28
CA ALA A 449 3.16 -23.57 7.30
C ALA A 449 2.99 -24.20 8.68
N GLN A 450 4.07 -24.31 9.47
CA GLN A 450 4.00 -24.82 10.84
C GLN A 450 3.21 -23.87 11.75
N GLN A 451 3.46 -22.56 11.68
CA GLN A 451 2.75 -21.55 12.46
C GLN A 451 1.27 -21.48 12.11
N ILE A 452 0.94 -21.70 10.82
CA ILE A 452 -0.45 -21.82 10.36
C ILE A 452 -1.11 -23.05 10.98
N SER A 453 -0.44 -24.21 10.99
CA SER A 453 -0.98 -25.43 11.59
C SER A 453 -1.20 -25.32 13.11
N LEU A 454 -0.44 -24.45 13.78
CA LEU A 454 -0.57 -24.15 15.19
C LEU A 454 -1.61 -23.05 15.48
N GLY A 455 -2.24 -22.47 14.47
CA GLY A 455 -3.20 -21.37 14.62
C GLY A 455 -2.56 -20.02 14.98
N GLN A 456 -1.23 -19.91 14.89
CA GLN A 456 -0.50 -18.68 15.19
C GLN A 456 -0.50 -17.71 14.00
N VAL A 457 -0.53 -18.23 12.78
CA VAL A 457 -0.60 -17.44 11.55
C VAL A 457 -1.91 -17.76 10.83
N SER A 458 -2.64 -16.71 10.48
CA SER A 458 -3.81 -16.75 9.61
C SER A 458 -3.47 -16.13 8.25
N VAL A 459 -4.03 -16.67 7.18
CA VAL A 459 -3.82 -16.13 5.82
C VAL A 459 -5.17 -15.94 5.15
N VAL A 460 -5.44 -14.72 4.71
CA VAL A 460 -6.69 -14.36 4.04
C VAL A 460 -6.38 -13.88 2.62
N ASP A 461 -6.99 -14.54 1.65
CA ASP A 461 -7.11 -14.05 0.29
C ASP A 461 -8.47 -13.37 0.16
N ILE A 462 -8.47 -12.08 -0.09
CA ILE A 462 -9.72 -11.31 -0.20
C ILE A 462 -10.39 -11.45 -1.56
N ASP A 463 -9.74 -12.07 -2.55
CA ASP A 463 -10.31 -12.26 -3.87
C ASP A 463 -11.40 -13.34 -3.84
N PRO A 464 -12.68 -12.98 -4.10
CA PRO A 464 -13.78 -13.91 -4.00
C PRO A 464 -13.76 -14.99 -5.11
N THR A 465 -13.05 -14.75 -6.21
CA THR A 465 -12.98 -15.69 -7.33
C THR A 465 -11.94 -16.77 -7.12
N SER A 466 -10.84 -16.46 -6.45
CA SER A 466 -9.80 -17.44 -6.12
C SER A 466 -10.05 -18.15 -4.79
N ASN A 467 -10.51 -17.43 -3.79
CA ASN A 467 -10.72 -17.91 -2.43
C ASN A 467 -9.56 -18.80 -1.93
N GLY A 468 -8.33 -18.31 -2.11
CA GLY A 468 -7.10 -18.98 -1.69
C GLY A 468 -6.57 -20.05 -2.65
N ASP A 469 -7.25 -20.36 -3.76
CA ASP A 469 -6.80 -21.30 -4.79
C ASP A 469 -6.06 -20.56 -5.92
N PRO A 470 -4.71 -20.68 -6.01
CA PRO A 470 -3.92 -19.96 -7.01
C PRO A 470 -4.21 -20.39 -8.45
N THR A 471 -4.90 -21.52 -8.66
CA THR A 471 -5.27 -21.99 -10.00
C THR A 471 -6.49 -21.25 -10.55
N LYS A 472 -7.25 -20.58 -9.68
CA LYS A 472 -8.47 -19.83 -10.02
C LYS A 472 -8.24 -18.32 -10.14
N SER A 473 -7.00 -17.88 -10.23
CA SER A 473 -6.70 -16.46 -10.36
C SER A 473 -7.17 -15.88 -11.70
N GLY A 474 -7.49 -14.57 -11.74
CA GLY A 474 -7.74 -13.79 -12.96
C GLY A 474 -9.21 -13.69 -13.39
N GLN A 475 -10.15 -14.24 -12.63
CA GLN A 475 -11.55 -14.29 -13.07
C GLN A 475 -12.40 -13.08 -12.65
N ILE A 476 -12.02 -12.36 -11.59
CA ILE A 476 -12.84 -11.26 -11.06
C ILE A 476 -13.04 -10.13 -12.08
N PHE A 477 -12.02 -9.78 -12.84
CA PHE A 477 -12.06 -8.68 -13.82
C PHE A 477 -13.03 -8.96 -14.96
N SER A 478 -12.91 -10.17 -15.54
CA SER A 478 -13.78 -10.60 -16.65
C SER A 478 -15.21 -10.89 -16.17
N ALA A 479 -15.38 -11.45 -14.98
CA ALA A 479 -16.69 -11.74 -14.42
C ALA A 479 -17.52 -10.46 -14.21
N VAL A 480 -16.92 -9.45 -13.57
CA VAL A 480 -17.62 -8.18 -13.29
C VAL A 480 -17.82 -7.36 -14.55
N GLY A 481 -16.84 -7.33 -15.45
CA GLY A 481 -16.99 -6.69 -16.76
C GLY A 481 -18.14 -7.29 -17.58
N ALA A 482 -18.26 -8.62 -17.60
CA ALA A 482 -19.36 -9.32 -18.26
C ALA A 482 -20.73 -9.02 -17.62
N ILE A 483 -20.80 -8.93 -16.28
CA ILE A 483 -22.03 -8.54 -15.56
C ILE A 483 -22.44 -7.12 -15.97
N ALA A 484 -21.51 -6.17 -15.97
CA ALA A 484 -21.78 -4.78 -16.34
C ALA A 484 -22.28 -4.66 -17.78
N ALA A 485 -21.62 -5.34 -18.73
CA ALA A 485 -22.05 -5.37 -20.13
C ALA A 485 -23.43 -6.02 -20.32
N GLY A 486 -23.73 -7.08 -19.56
CA GLY A 486 -25.03 -7.77 -19.58
C GLY A 486 -26.16 -6.86 -19.09
N VAL A 487 -25.95 -6.11 -18.02
CA VAL A 487 -26.91 -5.11 -17.51
C VAL A 487 -27.19 -4.06 -18.58
N TYR A 488 -26.13 -3.48 -19.18
CA TYR A 488 -26.29 -2.50 -20.26
C TYR A 488 -27.06 -3.07 -21.45
N ALA A 489 -26.73 -4.28 -21.90
CA ALA A 489 -27.38 -4.93 -23.05
C ALA A 489 -28.87 -5.24 -22.80
N SER A 490 -29.28 -5.45 -21.54
CA SER A 490 -30.69 -5.69 -21.19
C SER A 490 -31.54 -4.41 -21.19
N GLU A 491 -30.92 -3.25 -20.92
CA GLU A 491 -31.61 -1.96 -20.79
C GLU A 491 -30.84 -0.80 -21.47
N PRO A 492 -30.49 -0.90 -22.78
CA PRO A 492 -29.59 0.07 -23.45
C PRO A 492 -30.14 1.50 -23.52
N THR A 493 -31.46 1.67 -23.30
CA THR A 493 -32.12 2.98 -23.31
C THR A 493 -32.36 3.56 -21.93
N ALA A 494 -31.97 2.84 -20.87
CA ALA A 494 -32.08 3.34 -19.50
C ALA A 494 -31.05 4.48 -19.28
N GLY A 495 -31.40 5.41 -18.38
CA GLY A 495 -30.46 6.46 -17.98
C GLY A 495 -29.24 5.88 -17.24
N THR A 496 -28.08 6.52 -17.39
CA THR A 496 -26.79 6.08 -16.85
C THR A 496 -26.86 5.77 -15.34
N ALA A 497 -27.55 6.61 -14.56
CA ALA A 497 -27.69 6.38 -13.11
C ALA A 497 -28.43 5.07 -12.77
N LYS A 498 -29.45 4.71 -13.58
CA LYS A 498 -30.17 3.44 -13.40
C LYS A 498 -29.27 2.26 -13.73
N ILE A 499 -28.58 2.31 -14.87
CA ILE A 499 -27.66 1.25 -15.31
C ILE A 499 -26.59 1.03 -14.23
N SER A 500 -26.01 2.10 -13.70
CA SER A 500 -24.98 2.02 -12.65
C SER A 500 -25.51 1.38 -11.37
N ALA A 501 -26.73 1.72 -10.94
CA ALA A 501 -27.37 1.09 -9.78
C ALA A 501 -27.65 -0.40 -10.03
N ASP A 502 -28.12 -0.76 -11.23
CA ASP A 502 -28.40 -2.14 -11.62
C ASP A 502 -27.12 -2.99 -11.73
N VAL A 503 -25.97 -2.39 -12.16
CA VAL A 503 -24.67 -3.05 -12.13
C VAL A 503 -24.27 -3.39 -10.70
N THR A 504 -24.40 -2.46 -9.77
CA THR A 504 -24.12 -2.72 -8.34
C THR A 504 -24.98 -3.86 -7.82
N ALA A 505 -26.29 -3.81 -8.06
CA ALA A 505 -27.21 -4.85 -7.60
C ALA A 505 -26.90 -6.22 -8.25
N ALA A 506 -26.57 -6.24 -9.56
CA ALA A 506 -26.24 -7.45 -10.28
C ALA A 506 -24.94 -8.11 -9.80
N VAL A 507 -23.91 -7.33 -9.50
CA VAL A 507 -22.64 -7.84 -8.94
C VAL A 507 -22.88 -8.47 -7.56
N VAL A 508 -23.55 -7.75 -6.66
CA VAL A 508 -23.80 -8.21 -5.28
C VAL A 508 -24.70 -9.45 -5.25
N SER A 509 -25.68 -9.55 -6.15
CA SER A 509 -26.61 -10.70 -6.22
C SER A 509 -26.09 -11.85 -7.07
N ASN A 510 -24.94 -11.72 -7.72
CA ASN A 510 -24.40 -12.77 -8.58
C ASN A 510 -24.11 -14.04 -7.77
N ALA A 511 -24.48 -15.19 -8.31
CA ALA A 511 -24.33 -16.49 -7.64
C ALA A 511 -22.87 -16.82 -7.26
N ALA A 512 -21.89 -16.32 -8.01
CA ALA A 512 -20.46 -16.49 -7.70
C ALA A 512 -20.03 -15.71 -6.43
N PHE A 513 -20.76 -14.67 -6.05
CA PHE A 513 -20.41 -13.78 -4.95
C PHE A 513 -21.36 -13.83 -3.75
N SER A 514 -22.57 -14.40 -3.93
CA SER A 514 -23.64 -14.39 -2.91
C SER A 514 -23.26 -15.09 -1.59
N GLY A 515 -22.35 -16.05 -1.63
CA GLY A 515 -21.88 -16.77 -0.43
C GLY A 515 -21.09 -15.92 0.56
N PHE A 516 -20.64 -14.72 0.17
CA PHE A 516 -19.86 -13.80 1.01
C PHE A 516 -20.73 -12.74 1.72
N PHE A 517 -22.06 -12.89 1.67
CA PHE A 517 -23.02 -11.99 2.29
C PHE A 517 -23.93 -12.73 3.27
N SER A 518 -24.19 -12.13 4.44
CA SER A 518 -25.20 -12.62 5.39
C SER A 518 -26.62 -12.38 4.88
N THR A 519 -26.83 -11.22 4.25
CA THR A 519 -28.01 -10.83 3.47
C THR A 519 -27.51 -10.00 2.29
N PRO A 520 -28.29 -9.85 1.19
CA PRO A 520 -27.84 -9.05 0.07
C PRO A 520 -27.32 -7.66 0.49
N GLY A 521 -26.08 -7.35 0.16
CA GLY A 521 -25.42 -6.08 0.49
C GLY A 521 -24.83 -5.96 1.91
N VAL A 522 -24.92 -7.02 2.75
CA VAL A 522 -24.30 -7.04 4.09
C VAL A 522 -23.18 -8.07 4.11
N PRO A 523 -21.92 -7.66 3.97
CA PRO A 523 -20.80 -8.59 3.90
C PRO A 523 -20.63 -9.34 5.23
N ASN A 524 -20.31 -10.64 5.14
CA ASN A 524 -20.00 -11.50 6.29
C ASN A 524 -18.54 -11.95 6.29
N SER A 525 -17.75 -11.45 5.35
CA SER A 525 -16.36 -11.82 5.16
C SER A 525 -15.59 -10.70 4.46
N PRO A 526 -14.25 -10.66 4.55
CA PRO A 526 -13.42 -9.73 3.77
C PRO A 526 -13.64 -9.82 2.27
N GLN A 527 -13.97 -11.02 1.75
CA GLN A 527 -14.32 -11.21 0.34
C GLN A 527 -15.63 -10.50 -0.02
N GLY A 528 -16.62 -10.50 0.88
CA GLY A 528 -17.86 -9.72 0.70
C GLY A 528 -17.61 -8.21 0.63
N VAL A 529 -16.66 -7.72 1.43
CA VAL A 529 -16.18 -6.33 1.34
C VAL A 529 -15.58 -6.05 -0.04
N MET A 530 -14.69 -6.93 -0.51
CA MET A 530 -14.10 -6.81 -1.84
C MET A 530 -15.15 -6.76 -2.95
N VAL A 531 -16.20 -7.59 -2.86
CA VAL A 531 -17.30 -7.58 -3.85
C VAL A 531 -18.05 -6.24 -3.85
N LEU A 532 -18.31 -5.64 -2.69
CA LEU A 532 -18.96 -4.32 -2.61
C LEU A 532 -18.10 -3.23 -3.25
N GLU A 533 -16.82 -3.22 -2.95
CA GLU A 533 -15.88 -2.25 -3.53
C GLU A 533 -15.76 -2.41 -5.05
N VAL A 534 -15.67 -3.64 -5.54
CA VAL A 534 -15.65 -3.95 -6.98
C VAL A 534 -16.96 -3.52 -7.65
N ALA A 535 -18.11 -3.73 -7.02
CA ALA A 535 -19.40 -3.27 -7.53
C ALA A 535 -19.45 -1.73 -7.62
N SER A 536 -18.89 -1.04 -6.64
CA SER A 536 -18.78 0.43 -6.64
C SER A 536 -17.91 0.93 -7.79
N VAL A 537 -16.73 0.35 -8.00
CA VAL A 537 -15.83 0.71 -9.11
C VAL A 537 -16.50 0.40 -10.46
N ALA A 538 -17.15 -0.75 -10.61
CA ALA A 538 -17.86 -1.10 -11.84
C ALA A 538 -18.97 -0.11 -12.17
N SER A 539 -19.76 0.32 -11.17
CA SER A 539 -20.81 1.31 -11.32
C SER A 539 -20.25 2.69 -11.76
N GLN A 540 -19.17 3.13 -11.16
CA GLN A 540 -18.49 4.38 -11.51
C GLN A 540 -17.90 4.32 -12.93
N ALA A 541 -17.27 3.20 -13.28
CA ALA A 541 -16.73 2.95 -14.62
C ALA A 541 -17.84 2.99 -15.69
N MET A 542 -18.99 2.36 -15.42
CA MET A 542 -20.15 2.42 -16.31
C MET A 542 -20.64 3.86 -16.50
N THR A 543 -20.72 4.65 -15.42
CA THR A 543 -21.12 6.06 -15.49
C THR A 543 -20.18 6.86 -16.39
N LEU A 544 -18.87 6.64 -16.25
CA LEU A 544 -17.86 7.34 -17.04
C LEU A 544 -17.91 6.93 -18.51
N TYR A 545 -17.84 5.64 -18.81
CA TYR A 545 -17.69 5.16 -20.19
C TYR A 545 -18.96 5.37 -21.02
N LEU A 546 -20.15 5.24 -20.44
CA LEU A 546 -21.39 5.62 -21.08
C LEU A 546 -21.46 7.14 -21.35
N GLY A 547 -20.95 7.96 -20.40
CA GLY A 547 -20.82 9.41 -20.60
C GLY A 547 -19.86 9.79 -21.73
N GLU A 548 -18.84 8.97 -21.98
CA GLU A 548 -17.91 9.09 -23.11
C GLU A 548 -18.45 8.49 -24.43
N GLY A 549 -19.66 7.93 -24.41
CA GLY A 549 -20.32 7.37 -25.58
C GLY A 549 -19.91 5.94 -25.94
N VAL A 550 -19.31 5.19 -25.02
CA VAL A 550 -19.02 3.76 -25.21
C VAL A 550 -20.32 2.98 -25.04
N THR A 551 -20.82 2.37 -26.11
CA THR A 551 -22.10 1.63 -26.14
C THR A 551 -21.98 0.20 -26.65
N ASP A 552 -20.79 -0.23 -27.09
CA ASP A 552 -20.53 -1.63 -27.44
C ASP A 552 -20.34 -2.48 -26.18
N PRO A 553 -21.16 -3.53 -25.94
CA PRO A 553 -21.06 -4.34 -24.71
C PRO A 553 -19.70 -5.01 -24.51
N THR A 554 -19.01 -5.41 -25.58
CA THR A 554 -17.69 -6.05 -25.47
C THR A 554 -16.62 -5.05 -25.01
N THR A 555 -16.69 -3.84 -25.56
CA THR A 555 -15.82 -2.73 -25.15
C THR A 555 -16.11 -2.33 -23.69
N LEU A 556 -17.38 -2.21 -23.30
CA LEU A 556 -17.76 -1.93 -21.92
C LEU A 556 -17.24 -3.00 -20.94
N ALA A 557 -17.38 -4.28 -21.28
CA ALA A 557 -16.86 -5.37 -20.44
C ALA A 557 -15.36 -5.24 -20.21
N THR A 558 -14.62 -4.93 -21.28
CA THR A 558 -13.16 -4.76 -21.24
C THR A 558 -12.77 -3.53 -20.42
N ASP A 559 -13.42 -2.39 -20.65
CA ASP A 559 -13.10 -1.13 -20.02
C ASP A 559 -13.44 -1.16 -18.51
N VAL A 560 -14.56 -1.76 -18.12
CA VAL A 560 -14.91 -1.99 -16.70
C VAL A 560 -13.93 -2.95 -16.04
N GLY A 561 -13.56 -4.04 -16.70
CA GLY A 561 -12.53 -4.96 -16.20
C GLY A 561 -11.19 -4.27 -15.95
N ASN A 562 -10.73 -3.43 -16.89
CA ASN A 562 -9.50 -2.65 -16.75
C ASN A 562 -9.57 -1.61 -15.62
N ALA A 563 -10.75 -1.02 -15.40
CA ALA A 563 -10.96 -0.13 -14.27
C ALA A 563 -10.74 -0.87 -12.94
N ILE A 564 -11.31 -2.06 -12.79
CA ILE A 564 -11.14 -2.88 -11.59
C ILE A 564 -9.66 -3.25 -11.39
N VAL A 565 -8.94 -3.64 -12.46
CA VAL A 565 -7.49 -3.90 -12.39
C VAL A 565 -6.74 -2.69 -11.84
N SER A 566 -7.07 -1.48 -12.30
CA SER A 566 -6.37 -0.26 -11.89
C SER A 566 -6.60 0.12 -10.42
N TYR A 567 -7.73 -0.30 -9.83
CA TYR A 567 -8.08 -0.03 -8.43
C TYR A 567 -7.90 -1.24 -7.51
N TYR A 568 -7.46 -2.38 -8.03
CA TYR A 568 -7.41 -3.63 -7.29
C TYR A 568 -6.49 -3.55 -6.08
N HIS A 569 -5.26 -3.09 -6.27
CA HIS A 569 -4.32 -2.94 -5.15
C HIS A 569 -4.83 -1.86 -4.18
N PHE A 570 -5.13 -0.67 -4.69
CA PHE A 570 -5.66 0.44 -3.91
C PHE A 570 -6.88 1.07 -4.63
N PRO A 571 -8.02 1.28 -3.95
CA PRO A 571 -8.31 0.99 -2.53
C PRO A 571 -8.93 -0.39 -2.27
N LEU A 572 -9.25 -1.20 -3.30
CA LEU A 572 -10.09 -2.40 -3.15
C LEU A 572 -9.52 -3.41 -2.15
N THR A 573 -8.28 -3.83 -2.36
CA THR A 573 -7.60 -4.79 -1.46
C THR A 573 -7.33 -4.19 -0.09
N GLN A 574 -6.98 -2.91 -0.02
CA GLN A 574 -6.68 -2.26 1.25
C GLN A 574 -7.90 -2.25 2.17
N THR A 575 -9.05 -1.77 1.72
CA THR A 575 -10.27 -1.68 2.54
C THR A 575 -10.71 -3.06 3.05
N ALA A 576 -10.66 -4.08 2.20
CA ALA A 576 -11.01 -5.46 2.58
C ALA A 576 -10.03 -6.03 3.62
N CYS A 577 -8.73 -5.77 3.48
CA CYS A 577 -7.71 -6.23 4.41
C CYS A 577 -7.73 -5.46 5.75
N GLU A 578 -8.02 -4.15 5.75
CA GLU A 578 -8.21 -3.39 6.99
C GLU A 578 -9.40 -3.90 7.80
N THR A 579 -10.50 -4.27 7.13
CA THR A 579 -11.64 -4.92 7.78
C THR A 579 -11.22 -6.25 8.43
N ALA A 580 -10.43 -7.06 7.72
CA ALA A 580 -9.91 -8.31 8.25
C ALA A 580 -8.98 -8.09 9.46
N ALA A 581 -8.11 -7.07 9.41
CA ALA A 581 -7.18 -6.73 10.48
C ALA A 581 -7.93 -6.23 11.73
N GLN A 582 -8.94 -5.36 11.57
CA GLN A 582 -9.79 -4.89 12.65
C GLN A 582 -10.47 -6.06 13.37
N ALA A 583 -11.12 -6.95 12.60
CA ALA A 583 -11.77 -8.14 13.14
C ALA A 583 -10.76 -9.07 13.85
N TYR A 584 -9.56 -9.24 13.28
CA TYR A 584 -8.50 -10.08 13.85
C TYR A 584 -8.01 -9.54 15.19
N PHE A 585 -7.73 -8.24 15.28
CA PHE A 585 -7.23 -7.63 16.52
C PHE A 585 -8.27 -7.61 17.65
N ALA A 586 -9.56 -7.63 17.33
CA ALA A 586 -10.63 -7.70 18.31
C ALA A 586 -10.62 -9.03 19.13
N HIS A 587 -9.88 -10.06 18.69
CA HIS A 587 -9.74 -11.33 19.41
C HIS A 587 -8.71 -11.30 20.55
N PHE A 588 -7.89 -10.27 20.65
CA PHE A 588 -6.83 -10.13 21.66
C PHE A 588 -7.17 -9.05 22.67
#